data_6d2e7963224a855b2719e42e46c41397
#
_entry.id   6d2e7963224a855b2719e42e46c41397
#
_cell.length_a   1.000
_cell.length_b   1.000
_cell.length_c   1.000
_cell.angle_alpha   90.00
_cell.angle_beta   90.00
_cell.angle_gamma   90.00
#
_symmetry.space_group_name_H-M   'P 1'
#
loop_
_entity.id
_entity.type
_entity.pdbx_description
1 polymer ?
#
loop_
_entity_poly.entity_id
_entity_poly.type
_entity_poly.pdbx_seq_one_letter_code
_entity_poly.pdbx_strand_id
1 'polypeptide(L)'
;VRFADPKNPDSFGDLSDDRTRAYFGETLPNPKLVPFPISEVAEIGRKKGIPLIVDNTAAPITCRPFDHGAAVVVHSLTKFIGGHGTSIGGIIVDGGNFSWLENPEQQPNFNLPDGSYHGAVWASLVPEALGAPIAFAIRARVVLLRDLGPALSPFNAFQLIQGLETLHLRFCKHQENAAKLANYLNEQKEIEAVIYPGLFNGSS
;
A
#
# COMPACT_ATOMS: atom_id res chain seq x y z
N VAL A 1 -12.42 -4.13 -12.10
CA VAL A 1 -11.43 -3.07 -11.86
C VAL A 1 -11.75 -1.90 -12.78
N ARG A 2 -11.65 -0.68 -12.24
CA ARG A 2 -11.72 0.59 -12.99
C ARG A 2 -10.43 1.35 -12.74
N PHE A 3 -9.95 2.04 -13.75
CA PHE A 3 -8.74 2.85 -13.67
C PHE A 3 -9.14 4.32 -13.55
N ALA A 4 -8.77 4.93 -12.42
CA ALA A 4 -8.93 6.36 -12.16
C ALA A 4 -7.67 7.13 -12.58
N ASP A 5 -7.82 8.42 -12.85
CA ASP A 5 -6.69 9.29 -13.16
C ASP A 5 -6.09 9.85 -11.86
N PRO A 6 -4.87 9.49 -11.49
CA PRO A 6 -4.24 10.01 -10.27
C PRO A 6 -3.94 11.51 -10.33
N LYS A 7 -3.91 12.12 -11.51
CA LYS A 7 -3.80 13.59 -11.67
C LYS A 7 -5.12 14.31 -11.35
N ASN A 8 -6.23 13.58 -11.34
CA ASN A 8 -7.54 14.06 -10.92
C ASN A 8 -8.08 13.13 -9.82
N PRO A 9 -7.76 13.36 -8.53
CA PRO A 9 -8.20 12.51 -7.42
C PRO A 9 -9.73 12.33 -7.35
N ASP A 10 -10.52 13.31 -7.76
CA ASP A 10 -11.99 13.20 -7.76
C ASP A 10 -12.49 12.08 -8.66
N SER A 11 -11.73 11.70 -9.69
CA SER A 11 -12.05 10.56 -10.57
C SER A 11 -12.21 9.23 -9.83
N PHE A 12 -11.56 9.05 -8.67
CA PHE A 12 -11.77 7.89 -7.81
C PHE A 12 -13.19 7.86 -7.26
N GLY A 13 -13.67 9.02 -6.81
CA GLY A 13 -15.04 9.17 -6.32
C GLY A 13 -16.10 9.02 -7.41
N ASP A 14 -15.86 9.58 -8.59
CA ASP A 14 -16.76 9.55 -9.73
C ASP A 14 -16.95 8.15 -10.31
N LEU A 15 -15.89 7.34 -10.30
CA LEU A 15 -15.90 5.96 -10.78
C LEU A 15 -16.40 4.95 -9.74
N SER A 16 -16.69 5.38 -8.51
CA SER A 16 -17.14 4.50 -7.43
C SER A 16 -18.64 4.21 -7.51
N ASP A 17 -19.00 2.97 -7.16
CA ASP A 17 -20.37 2.52 -7.03
C ASP A 17 -20.52 1.62 -5.77
N ASP A 18 -21.72 1.04 -5.58
CA ASP A 18 -22.07 0.12 -4.50
C ASP A 18 -21.23 -1.17 -4.45
N ARG A 19 -20.53 -1.49 -5.55
CA ARG A 19 -19.63 -2.65 -5.64
C ARG A 19 -18.16 -2.31 -5.43
N THR A 20 -17.82 -1.04 -5.29
CA THR A 20 -16.43 -0.61 -5.03
C THR A 20 -16.03 -0.98 -3.60
N ARG A 21 -14.99 -1.78 -3.41
CA ARG A 21 -14.55 -2.31 -2.10
C ARG A 21 -13.27 -1.67 -1.58
N ALA A 22 -12.42 -1.20 -2.45
CA ALA A 22 -11.18 -0.51 -2.09
C ALA A 22 -10.70 0.38 -3.23
N TYR A 23 -9.96 1.42 -2.89
CA TYR A 23 -9.04 2.10 -3.79
C TYR A 23 -7.66 1.48 -3.63
N PHE A 24 -6.91 1.46 -4.72
CA PHE A 24 -5.53 0.97 -4.74
C PHE A 24 -4.65 1.92 -5.51
N GLY A 25 -3.47 2.21 -4.97
CA GLY A 25 -2.45 3.00 -5.66
C GLY A 25 -1.05 2.64 -5.18
N GLU A 26 -0.05 2.96 -6.00
CA GLU A 26 1.36 2.85 -5.63
C GLU A 26 1.88 4.23 -5.24
N THR A 27 2.57 4.35 -4.11
CA THR A 27 3.17 5.63 -3.65
C THR A 27 4.00 6.30 -4.74
N LEU A 28 4.80 5.50 -5.43
CA LEU A 28 5.63 5.90 -6.56
C LEU A 28 5.59 4.82 -7.63
N PRO A 29 4.65 4.94 -8.61
CA PRO A 29 4.39 3.87 -9.57
C PRO A 29 5.52 3.69 -10.57
N ASN A 30 5.86 2.44 -10.83
CA ASN A 30 6.77 2.05 -11.89
C ASN A 30 5.99 1.87 -13.21
N PRO A 31 6.41 2.45 -14.35
CA PRO A 31 7.65 3.21 -14.60
C PRO A 31 7.49 4.73 -14.58
N LYS A 32 6.29 5.25 -14.36
CA LYS A 32 5.99 6.69 -14.57
C LYS A 32 6.54 7.60 -13.47
N LEU A 33 6.78 7.08 -12.26
CA LEU A 33 7.33 7.79 -11.10
C LEU A 33 6.57 9.05 -10.67
N VAL A 34 5.28 9.17 -11.03
CA VAL A 34 4.42 10.28 -10.61
C VAL A 34 3.91 10.01 -9.21
N PRO A 35 4.20 10.85 -8.21
CA PRO A 35 3.73 10.62 -6.85
C PRO A 35 2.20 10.50 -6.78
N PHE A 36 1.71 9.50 -6.05
CA PHE A 36 0.29 9.25 -5.89
C PHE A 36 -0.31 10.18 -4.83
N PRO A 37 -1.46 10.82 -5.07
CA PRO A 37 -2.10 11.76 -4.15
C PRO A 37 -2.83 11.02 -3.02
N ILE A 38 -2.07 10.46 -2.07
CA ILE A 38 -2.59 9.56 -1.02
C ILE A 38 -3.65 10.26 -0.18
N SER A 39 -3.37 11.48 0.30
CA SER A 39 -4.26 12.20 1.22
C SER A 39 -5.62 12.51 0.59
N GLU A 40 -5.62 12.99 -0.64
CA GLU A 40 -6.82 13.35 -1.38
C GLU A 40 -7.68 12.12 -1.66
N VAL A 41 -7.07 11.04 -2.14
CA VAL A 41 -7.80 9.79 -2.46
C VAL A 41 -8.29 9.10 -1.17
N ALA A 42 -7.51 9.14 -0.08
CA ALA A 42 -7.93 8.60 1.21
C ALA A 42 -9.15 9.36 1.77
N GLU A 43 -9.17 10.68 1.64
CA GLU A 43 -10.28 11.52 2.09
C GLU A 43 -11.58 11.22 1.30
N ILE A 44 -11.46 11.07 -0.04
CA ILE A 44 -12.58 10.67 -0.89
C ILE A 44 -13.10 9.29 -0.47
N GLY A 45 -12.21 8.34 -0.25
CA GLY A 45 -12.55 6.98 0.18
C GLY A 45 -13.24 6.97 1.53
N ARG A 46 -12.74 7.72 2.51
CA ARG A 46 -13.34 7.80 3.85
C ARG A 46 -14.79 8.26 3.81
N LYS A 47 -15.10 9.29 3.01
CA LYS A 47 -16.48 9.79 2.84
C LYS A 47 -17.45 8.77 2.25
N LYS A 48 -16.94 7.77 1.53
CA LYS A 48 -17.70 6.72 0.84
C LYS A 48 -17.62 5.35 1.55
N GLY A 49 -16.93 5.23 2.68
CA GLY A 49 -16.68 3.94 3.33
C GLY A 49 -15.78 3.00 2.53
N ILE A 50 -14.90 3.54 1.68
CA ILE A 50 -14.00 2.79 0.81
C ILE A 50 -12.57 2.99 1.32
N PRO A 51 -11.87 1.92 1.79
CA PRO A 51 -10.50 2.02 2.26
C PRO A 51 -9.53 2.27 1.10
N LEU A 52 -8.49 3.06 1.35
CA LEU A 52 -7.35 3.17 0.45
C LEU A 52 -6.27 2.17 0.87
N ILE A 53 -5.86 1.34 -0.07
CA ILE A 53 -4.73 0.42 0.04
C ILE A 53 -3.57 0.99 -0.77
N VAL A 54 -2.41 1.15 -0.15
CA VAL A 54 -1.24 1.72 -0.82
C VAL A 54 -0.10 0.71 -0.90
N ASP A 55 0.39 0.46 -2.10
CA ASP A 55 1.66 -0.22 -2.29
C ASP A 55 2.80 0.78 -2.11
N ASN A 56 3.55 0.62 -1.02
CA ASN A 56 4.67 1.48 -0.67
C ASN A 56 6.04 0.83 -0.94
N THR A 57 6.08 -0.12 -1.86
CA THR A 57 7.31 -0.88 -2.20
C THR A 57 8.45 0.03 -2.64
N ALA A 58 8.17 1.06 -3.44
CA ALA A 58 9.20 1.94 -4.00
C ALA A 58 9.66 3.06 -3.05
N ALA A 59 8.91 3.32 -1.96
CA ALA A 59 9.21 4.42 -1.03
C ALA A 59 9.16 3.99 0.45
N PRO A 60 9.76 2.85 0.85
CA PRO A 60 9.53 2.25 2.17
C PRO A 60 10.02 3.10 3.35
N ILE A 61 10.90 4.07 3.12
CA ILE A 61 11.45 4.97 4.14
C ILE A 61 10.98 6.40 3.95
N THR A 62 10.83 6.85 2.69
CA THR A 62 10.51 8.25 2.37
C THR A 62 9.05 8.60 2.54
N CYS A 63 8.15 7.65 2.41
CA CYS A 63 6.72 7.85 2.56
C CYS A 63 6.17 6.96 3.68
N ARG A 64 5.31 7.55 4.51
CA ARG A 64 4.53 6.86 5.54
C ARG A 64 3.04 6.99 5.19
N PRO A 65 2.48 6.10 4.36
CA PRO A 65 1.12 6.26 3.82
C PRO A 65 0.03 6.36 4.90
N PHE A 66 0.24 5.80 6.09
CA PHE A 66 -0.70 5.92 7.21
C PHE A 66 -0.85 7.37 7.71
N ASP A 67 0.22 8.16 7.68
CA ASP A 67 0.18 9.58 8.06
C ASP A 67 -0.65 10.40 7.06
N HIS A 68 -0.92 9.83 5.89
CA HIS A 68 -1.71 10.41 4.80
C HIS A 68 -3.09 9.74 4.64
N GLY A 69 -3.50 8.90 5.58
CA GLY A 69 -4.86 8.33 5.62
C GLY A 69 -5.05 7.00 4.91
N ALA A 70 -4.00 6.33 4.43
CA ALA A 70 -4.11 4.97 3.95
C ALA A 70 -4.65 4.04 5.06
N ALA A 71 -5.54 3.12 4.70
CA ALA A 71 -6.09 2.12 5.61
C ALA A 71 -5.19 0.90 5.74
N VAL A 72 -4.62 0.48 4.61
CA VAL A 72 -3.75 -0.68 4.51
C VAL A 72 -2.54 -0.32 3.66
N VAL A 73 -1.37 -0.79 4.07
CA VAL A 73 -0.12 -0.64 3.30
C VAL A 73 0.42 -2.01 2.95
N VAL A 74 0.83 -2.18 1.70
CA VAL A 74 1.48 -3.39 1.25
C VAL A 74 2.90 -3.09 0.76
N HIS A 75 3.79 -4.07 0.90
CA HIS A 75 5.14 -4.00 0.35
C HIS A 75 5.51 -5.32 -0.31
N SER A 76 6.11 -5.26 -1.47
CA SER A 76 6.92 -6.36 -1.96
C SER A 76 8.23 -6.39 -1.17
N LEU A 77 8.36 -7.35 -0.26
CA LEU A 77 9.59 -7.56 0.51
C LEU A 77 10.76 -7.98 -0.39
N THR A 78 10.45 -8.52 -1.58
CA THR A 78 11.39 -8.90 -2.63
C THR A 78 12.30 -7.76 -3.06
N LYS A 79 11.84 -6.50 -2.95
CA LYS A 79 12.51 -5.30 -3.47
C LYS A 79 13.44 -4.70 -2.42
N PHE A 80 13.26 -3.42 -2.08
CA PHE A 80 14.17 -2.68 -1.18
C PHE A 80 14.30 -3.29 0.21
N ILE A 81 13.22 -3.86 0.78
CA ILE A 81 13.25 -4.42 2.14
C ILE A 81 14.20 -5.60 2.20
N GLY A 82 14.02 -6.61 1.36
CA GLY A 82 14.97 -7.73 1.26
C GLY A 82 16.32 -7.30 0.70
N GLY A 83 16.31 -6.50 -0.36
CA GLY A 83 17.47 -5.78 -0.88
C GLY A 83 18.50 -6.61 -1.65
N HIS A 84 18.36 -7.93 -1.71
CA HIS A 84 19.40 -8.85 -2.25
C HIS A 84 18.90 -9.73 -3.39
N GLY A 85 17.60 -9.76 -3.68
CA GLY A 85 17.01 -10.61 -4.72
C GLY A 85 17.06 -12.11 -4.41
N THR A 86 17.34 -12.48 -3.16
CA THR A 86 17.50 -13.88 -2.73
C THR A 86 16.20 -14.56 -2.34
N SER A 87 15.17 -13.76 -2.01
CA SER A 87 13.88 -14.26 -1.56
C SER A 87 12.73 -13.44 -2.11
N ILE A 88 11.64 -14.12 -2.43
CA ILE A 88 10.37 -13.49 -2.81
C ILE A 88 9.46 -13.47 -1.58
N GLY A 89 8.83 -12.34 -1.33
CA GLY A 89 7.88 -12.19 -0.23
C GLY A 89 7.10 -10.89 -0.31
N GLY A 90 6.05 -10.81 0.49
CA GLY A 90 5.21 -9.63 0.65
C GLY A 90 4.74 -9.48 2.09
N ILE A 91 4.34 -8.28 2.44
CA ILE A 91 3.73 -7.98 3.73
C ILE A 91 2.51 -7.08 3.54
N ILE A 92 1.49 -7.34 4.34
CA ILE A 92 0.31 -6.51 4.49
C ILE A 92 0.36 -5.91 5.90
N VAL A 93 0.23 -4.61 6.00
CA VAL A 93 0.15 -3.87 7.27
C VAL A 93 -1.21 -3.17 7.32
N ASP A 94 -2.01 -3.51 8.32
CA ASP A 94 -3.28 -2.86 8.61
C ASP A 94 -3.03 -1.69 9.57
N GLY A 95 -3.47 -0.49 9.20
CA GLY A 95 -3.25 0.71 10.00
C GLY A 95 -4.10 0.79 11.27
N GLY A 96 -5.17 0.00 11.36
CA GLY A 96 -6.14 0.11 12.46
C GLY A 96 -6.81 1.48 12.54
N ASN A 97 -6.90 2.19 11.42
CA ASN A 97 -7.40 3.56 11.32
C ASN A 97 -8.63 3.69 10.40
N PHE A 98 -9.16 2.57 9.92
CA PHE A 98 -10.36 2.50 9.09
C PHE A 98 -11.48 1.78 9.81
N SER A 99 -12.66 2.40 9.84
CA SER A 99 -13.85 1.79 10.45
C SER A 99 -14.55 0.85 9.47
N TRP A 100 -14.37 -0.44 9.66
CA TRP A 100 -15.01 -1.49 8.85
C TRP A 100 -16.52 -1.60 9.11
N LEU A 101 -17.03 -1.04 10.22
CA LEU A 101 -18.43 -1.10 10.64
C LEU A 101 -19.31 0.03 10.09
N GLU A 102 -18.75 1.21 9.80
CA GLU A 102 -19.52 2.40 9.44
C GLU A 102 -20.32 2.26 8.14
N ASN A 103 -19.82 1.47 7.19
CA ASN A 103 -20.46 1.26 5.90
C ASN A 103 -20.53 -0.24 5.58
N PRO A 104 -21.38 -1.01 6.28
CA PRO A 104 -21.39 -2.46 6.20
C PRO A 104 -21.75 -2.99 4.80
N GLU A 105 -22.60 -2.28 4.07
CA GLU A 105 -22.99 -2.66 2.70
C GLU A 105 -21.82 -2.51 1.73
N GLN A 106 -20.95 -1.51 1.96
CA GLN A 106 -19.74 -1.28 1.17
C GLN A 106 -18.68 -2.33 1.49
N GLN A 107 -18.69 -2.91 2.71
CA GLN A 107 -17.69 -3.87 3.18
C GLN A 107 -18.33 -5.21 3.62
N PRO A 108 -19.08 -5.92 2.72
CA PRO A 108 -19.81 -7.12 3.11
C PRO A 108 -18.91 -8.25 3.59
N ASN A 109 -17.69 -8.36 3.08
CA ASN A 109 -16.73 -9.39 3.49
C ASN A 109 -16.32 -9.30 4.97
N PHE A 110 -16.53 -8.16 5.61
CA PHE A 110 -16.20 -7.93 7.01
C PHE A 110 -17.45 -7.89 7.89
N ASN A 111 -18.64 -7.65 7.30
CA ASN A 111 -19.88 -7.39 8.01
C ASN A 111 -20.93 -8.51 7.88
N LEU A 112 -20.76 -9.44 6.93
CA LEU A 112 -21.60 -10.64 6.85
C LEU A 112 -21.02 -11.76 7.71
N PRO A 113 -21.87 -12.61 8.30
CA PRO A 113 -21.44 -13.79 9.06
C PRO A 113 -20.58 -14.73 8.19
N ASP A 114 -19.40 -15.08 8.67
CA ASP A 114 -18.51 -16.03 8.00
C ASP A 114 -18.82 -17.46 8.44
N GLY A 115 -19.37 -18.26 7.52
CA GLY A 115 -19.75 -19.66 7.79
C GLY A 115 -18.55 -20.56 8.11
N SER A 116 -17.35 -20.24 7.65
CA SER A 116 -16.11 -20.98 7.95
C SER A 116 -15.62 -20.74 9.39
N TYR A 117 -16.14 -19.69 10.04
CA TYR A 117 -15.80 -19.28 11.40
C TYR A 117 -17.01 -19.13 12.29
N HIS A 118 -17.94 -20.11 12.22
CA HIS A 118 -19.12 -20.18 13.08
C HIS A 118 -20.01 -18.92 13.08
N GLY A 119 -20.05 -18.22 11.95
CA GLY A 119 -20.84 -16.99 11.81
C GLY A 119 -20.14 -15.73 12.32
N ALA A 120 -18.83 -15.73 12.49
CA ALA A 120 -18.07 -14.56 12.91
C ALA A 120 -18.28 -13.37 11.95
N VAL A 121 -18.53 -12.19 12.53
CA VAL A 121 -18.55 -10.89 11.84
C VAL A 121 -17.23 -10.20 12.15
N TRP A 122 -16.33 -10.18 11.20
CA TRP A 122 -14.94 -9.75 11.42
C TRP A 122 -14.80 -8.30 11.88
N ALA A 123 -15.66 -7.41 11.35
CA ALA A 123 -15.63 -5.99 11.67
C ALA A 123 -15.93 -5.68 13.14
N SER A 124 -16.76 -6.51 13.81
CA SER A 124 -17.07 -6.36 15.23
C SER A 124 -16.21 -7.25 16.11
N LEU A 125 -16.01 -8.52 15.71
CA LEU A 125 -15.28 -9.50 16.51
C LEU A 125 -13.83 -9.09 16.75
N VAL A 126 -13.13 -8.56 15.73
CA VAL A 126 -11.69 -8.27 15.84
C VAL A 126 -11.43 -7.10 16.81
N PRO A 127 -12.10 -5.95 16.72
CA PRO A 127 -11.95 -4.90 17.73
C PRO A 127 -12.33 -5.33 19.14
N GLU A 128 -13.36 -6.14 19.31
CA GLU A 128 -13.78 -6.68 20.60
C GLU A 128 -12.70 -7.58 21.22
N ALA A 129 -12.13 -8.48 20.41
CA ALA A 129 -11.17 -9.46 20.88
C ALA A 129 -9.74 -8.90 21.06
N LEU A 130 -9.32 -7.95 20.21
CA LEU A 130 -7.94 -7.47 20.12
C LEU A 130 -7.76 -5.99 20.51
N GLY A 131 -8.85 -5.26 20.74
CA GLY A 131 -8.81 -3.83 21.08
C GLY A 131 -8.38 -2.92 19.91
N ALA A 132 -8.34 -3.42 18.68
CA ALA A 132 -7.93 -2.66 17.50
C ALA A 132 -8.71 -3.08 16.25
N PRO A 133 -9.12 -2.13 15.36
CA PRO A 133 -9.92 -2.42 14.18
C PRO A 133 -9.07 -2.94 13.00
N ILE A 134 -8.27 -3.98 13.23
CA ILE A 134 -7.35 -4.62 12.27
C ILE A 134 -8.00 -5.83 11.56
N ALA A 135 -9.27 -5.73 11.26
CA ALA A 135 -10.04 -6.83 10.66
C ALA A 135 -9.51 -7.27 9.29
N PHE A 136 -8.91 -6.36 8.51
CA PHE A 136 -8.35 -6.70 7.21
C PHE A 136 -7.19 -7.69 7.35
N ALA A 137 -6.20 -7.39 8.19
CA ALA A 137 -5.04 -8.25 8.40
C ALA A 137 -5.43 -9.59 9.03
N ILE A 138 -6.33 -9.59 10.00
CA ILE A 138 -6.79 -10.82 10.68
C ILE A 138 -7.53 -11.71 9.68
N ARG A 139 -8.50 -11.17 8.94
CA ARG A 139 -9.24 -11.95 7.94
C ARG A 139 -8.35 -12.47 6.82
N ALA A 140 -7.42 -11.66 6.33
CA ALA A 140 -6.43 -12.10 5.33
C ALA A 140 -5.62 -13.30 5.84
N ARG A 141 -5.24 -13.30 7.13
CA ARG A 141 -4.47 -14.37 7.76
C ARG A 141 -5.30 -15.63 8.00
N VAL A 142 -6.48 -15.48 8.60
CA VAL A 142 -7.27 -16.64 9.06
C VAL A 142 -8.15 -17.26 7.95
N VAL A 143 -8.47 -16.52 6.90
CA VAL A 143 -9.24 -17.01 5.76
C VAL A 143 -8.31 -17.29 4.58
N LEU A 144 -7.70 -16.25 4.00
CA LEU A 144 -6.94 -16.39 2.75
C LEU A 144 -5.65 -17.17 2.92
N LEU A 145 -4.82 -16.83 3.90
CA LEU A 145 -3.57 -17.54 4.17
C LEU A 145 -3.82 -19.02 4.52
N ARG A 146 -4.78 -19.27 5.42
CA ARG A 146 -5.11 -20.62 5.86
C ARG A 146 -5.68 -21.47 4.73
N ASP A 147 -6.66 -20.93 3.98
CA ASP A 147 -7.44 -21.72 3.02
C ASP A 147 -6.71 -21.87 1.67
N LEU A 148 -5.94 -20.85 1.24
CA LEU A 148 -5.16 -20.87 0.00
C LEU A 148 -3.70 -21.28 0.20
N GLY A 149 -3.17 -21.18 1.42
CA GLY A 149 -1.84 -21.64 1.81
C GLY A 149 -0.65 -20.78 1.38
N PRO A 150 -0.77 -19.45 1.02
CA PRO A 150 0.38 -18.65 0.59
C PRO A 150 1.26 -18.23 1.79
N ALA A 151 1.74 -19.20 2.56
CA ALA A 151 2.60 -18.95 3.71
C ALA A 151 4.05 -18.75 3.27
N LEU A 152 4.67 -17.69 3.80
CA LEU A 152 6.09 -17.45 3.58
C LEU A 152 6.92 -18.49 4.32
N SER A 153 7.94 -19.08 3.66
CA SER A 153 8.85 -20.00 4.31
C SER A 153 9.63 -19.29 5.44
N PRO A 154 9.88 -19.96 6.59
CA PRO A 154 10.65 -19.36 7.67
C PRO A 154 12.06 -18.94 7.26
N PHE A 155 12.70 -19.66 6.35
CA PHE A 155 14.01 -19.31 5.83
C PHE A 155 13.99 -18.03 4.99
N ASN A 156 12.97 -17.88 4.13
CA ASN A 156 12.78 -16.64 3.37
C ASN A 156 12.48 -15.47 4.30
N ALA A 157 11.64 -15.68 5.32
CA ALA A 157 11.35 -14.66 6.34
C ALA A 157 12.62 -14.19 7.04
N PHE A 158 13.51 -15.12 7.43
CA PHE A 158 14.79 -14.82 8.04
C PHE A 158 15.67 -13.93 7.14
N GLN A 159 15.80 -14.28 5.85
CA GLN A 159 16.58 -13.48 4.90
C GLN A 159 15.99 -12.07 4.70
N LEU A 160 14.67 -11.95 4.64
CA LEU A 160 13.99 -10.66 4.49
C LEU A 160 14.14 -9.78 5.75
N ILE A 161 14.13 -10.38 6.95
CA ILE A 161 14.41 -9.68 8.21
C ILE A 161 15.84 -9.15 8.24
N GLN A 162 16.83 -9.94 7.81
CA GLN A 162 18.20 -9.48 7.70
C GLN A 162 18.34 -8.29 6.74
N GLY A 163 17.62 -8.32 5.60
CA GLY A 163 17.58 -7.19 4.68
C GLY A 163 16.98 -5.92 5.33
N LEU A 164 15.97 -6.09 6.16
CA LEU A 164 15.32 -4.99 6.88
C LEU A 164 16.27 -4.25 7.83
N GLU A 165 17.20 -4.96 8.49
CA GLU A 165 18.14 -4.37 9.45
C GLU A 165 18.98 -3.22 8.86
N THR A 166 19.34 -3.32 7.58
CA THR A 166 20.17 -2.30 6.87
C THR A 166 19.36 -1.44 5.92
N LEU A 167 18.04 -1.60 5.86
CA LEU A 167 17.19 -0.92 4.87
C LEU A 167 17.40 0.59 4.86
N HIS A 168 17.40 1.24 6.03
CA HIS A 168 17.53 2.70 6.10
C HIS A 168 18.86 3.20 5.53
N LEU A 169 19.99 2.51 5.80
CA LEU A 169 21.30 2.87 5.25
C LEU A 169 21.33 2.74 3.73
N ARG A 170 20.86 1.59 3.23
CA ARG A 170 20.83 1.31 1.79
C ARG A 170 19.91 2.27 1.06
N PHE A 171 18.71 2.50 1.61
CA PHE A 171 17.72 3.34 0.96
C PHE A 171 18.15 4.80 0.89
N CYS A 172 18.71 5.36 1.96
CA CYS A 172 19.29 6.70 1.95
C CYS A 172 20.38 6.83 0.87
N LYS A 173 21.25 5.82 0.74
CA LYS A 173 22.30 5.83 -0.28
C LYS A 173 21.75 5.72 -1.70
N HIS A 174 20.73 4.90 -1.92
CA HIS A 174 20.03 4.82 -3.20
C HIS A 174 19.41 6.17 -3.59
N GLN A 175 18.76 6.86 -2.67
CA GLN A 175 18.16 8.18 -2.93
C GLN A 175 19.23 9.22 -3.27
N GLU A 176 20.32 9.28 -2.50
CA GLU A 176 21.45 10.18 -2.78
C GLU A 176 22.01 9.95 -4.18
N ASN A 177 22.25 8.69 -4.53
CA ASN A 177 22.82 8.33 -5.82
C ASN A 177 21.83 8.63 -6.97
N ALA A 178 20.54 8.33 -6.78
CA ALA A 178 19.50 8.61 -7.78
C ALA A 178 19.37 10.12 -8.04
N ALA A 179 19.38 10.94 -6.99
CA ALA A 179 19.31 12.40 -7.12
C ALA A 179 20.53 12.95 -7.87
N LYS A 180 21.75 12.48 -7.55
CA LYS A 180 22.97 12.88 -8.25
C LYS A 180 22.93 12.50 -9.73
N LEU A 181 22.49 11.28 -10.03
CA LEU A 181 22.38 10.81 -11.40
C LEU A 181 21.33 11.60 -12.18
N ALA A 182 20.15 11.85 -11.58
CA ALA A 182 19.09 12.60 -12.22
C ALA A 182 19.54 14.03 -12.57
N ASN A 183 20.22 14.72 -11.65
CA ASN A 183 20.77 16.05 -11.90
C ASN A 183 21.82 16.02 -13.00
N TYR A 184 22.76 15.07 -12.94
CA TYR A 184 23.79 14.91 -13.98
C TYR A 184 23.17 14.70 -15.37
N LEU A 185 22.19 13.80 -15.48
CA LEU A 185 21.51 13.54 -16.76
C LEU A 185 20.72 14.75 -17.25
N ASN A 186 20.11 15.52 -16.35
CA ASN A 186 19.34 16.71 -16.71
C ASN A 186 20.20 17.83 -17.28
N GLU A 187 21.51 17.81 -17.03
CA GLU A 187 22.48 18.77 -17.58
C GLU A 187 23.06 18.35 -18.95
N GLN A 188 22.80 17.09 -19.38
CA GLN A 188 23.35 16.58 -20.64
C GLN A 188 22.49 17.04 -21.83
N LYS A 189 23.14 17.57 -22.87
CA LYS A 189 22.46 18.09 -24.09
C LYS A 189 21.83 16.98 -24.93
N GLU A 190 22.30 15.78 -24.80
CA GLU A 190 21.84 14.57 -25.50
C GLU A 190 20.58 13.97 -24.86
N ILE A 191 20.21 14.40 -23.66
CA ILE A 191 19.05 13.91 -22.91
C ILE A 191 17.88 14.89 -23.10
N GLU A 192 16.82 14.42 -23.71
CA GLU A 192 15.62 15.24 -23.96
C GLU A 192 14.84 15.53 -22.66
N ALA A 193 14.67 14.53 -21.79
CA ALA A 193 13.97 14.68 -20.53
C ALA A 193 14.42 13.65 -19.48
N VAL A 194 14.40 14.06 -18.22
CA VAL A 194 14.64 13.17 -17.06
C VAL A 194 13.37 13.11 -16.22
N ILE A 195 12.80 11.91 -16.08
CA ILE A 195 11.63 11.67 -15.23
C ILE A 195 12.13 11.23 -13.83
N TYR A 196 12.12 12.17 -12.90
CA TYR A 196 12.54 11.93 -11.51
C TYR A 196 11.73 12.84 -10.56
N PRO A 197 11.14 12.30 -9.47
CA PRO A 197 10.23 13.06 -8.60
C PRO A 197 10.82 14.36 -8.06
N GLY A 198 12.11 14.37 -7.72
CA GLY A 198 12.80 15.54 -7.20
C GLY A 198 13.07 16.65 -8.23
N LEU A 199 12.85 16.39 -9.53
CA LEU A 199 12.97 17.36 -10.62
C LEU A 199 11.62 17.85 -11.14
N PHE A 200 10.50 17.34 -10.64
CA PHE A 200 9.18 17.85 -10.98
C PHE A 200 8.98 19.25 -10.38
N ASN A 201 9.29 20.27 -11.16
CA ASN A 201 8.87 21.64 -10.89
C ASN A 201 7.38 21.72 -11.23
N GLY A 202 6.50 21.53 -10.26
CA GLY A 202 5.06 21.76 -10.19
C GLY A 202 4.21 22.19 -11.43
N SER A 203 4.64 21.89 -12.64
CA SER A 203 4.01 22.26 -13.89
C SER A 203 4.13 21.11 -14.90
N SER A 204 3.24 20.12 -14.78
CA SER A 204 2.83 19.24 -15.89
C SER A 204 1.52 18.54 -15.54
#